data_e516c02ac396d78d688b7cd7e2ec5d1b
#
_entry.id   e516c02ac396d78d688b7cd7e2ec5d1b
#
_cell.length_a   1.000
_cell.length_b   1.000
_cell.length_c   1.000
_cell.angle_alpha   90.00
_cell.angle_beta   90.00
_cell.angle_gamma   90.00
#
_symmetry.space_group_name_H-M   'P 1'
#
loop_
_entity.id
_entity.type
_entity.pdbx_description
1 polymer ?
#
loop_
_entity_poly.entity_id
_entity_poly.type
_entity_poly.pdbx_seq_one_letter_code
_entity_poly.pdbx_strand_id
1 'polypeptide(L)'
;LGRTPGNITAIRPMKDGVIADFTVTEQMLKQFIKKVLDSRLFSPSPRIIICVPCGSTQVERRAIRESALGAGASKVYLIEEPMAAAIGADLPISDATGSMVVDIGGGTTEVGVISLGGMVYSGSVRVGGDKFDEAIVNYIRRNYGMLIGETTAETIKKTIGSAFPGSEVREMEVKGRNLAEGIPRSFTVSSNEILEALTDPLNSIVSA
;
A
#
# COMPACT_ATOMS: atom_id res chain seq x y z
N LEU A 1 10.42 -2.82 10.34
CA LEU A 1 11.68 -3.15 9.66
C LEU A 1 12.78 -2.28 10.27
N GLY A 2 14.04 -2.66 10.26
CA GLY A 2 15.16 -1.87 10.81
C GLY A 2 15.40 -1.96 12.33
N ARG A 3 14.60 -2.71 13.08
CA ARG A 3 14.79 -2.97 14.51
C ARG A 3 14.79 -4.46 14.85
N THR A 4 14.96 -5.32 13.84
CA THR A 4 15.07 -6.78 14.05
C THR A 4 16.49 -7.14 14.49
N PRO A 5 16.64 -8.08 15.46
CA PRO A 5 17.96 -8.65 15.81
C PRO A 5 18.63 -9.26 14.58
N GLY A 6 19.97 -9.32 14.56
CA GLY A 6 20.74 -9.75 13.40
C GLY A 6 20.47 -11.19 12.89
N ASN A 7 19.82 -12.02 13.70
CA ASN A 7 19.39 -13.38 13.36
C ASN A 7 17.93 -13.48 12.90
N ILE A 8 17.21 -12.34 12.82
CA ILE A 8 15.81 -12.27 12.38
C ILE A 8 15.72 -11.36 11.16
N THR A 9 15.18 -11.89 10.07
CA THR A 9 14.90 -11.12 8.86
C THR A 9 13.42 -10.84 8.74
N ALA A 10 13.03 -9.58 8.66
CA ALA A 10 11.66 -9.19 8.34
C ALA A 10 11.50 -9.12 6.82
N ILE A 11 10.55 -9.90 6.30
CA ILE A 11 10.29 -9.98 4.86
C ILE A 11 8.92 -9.37 4.56
N ARG A 12 8.83 -8.56 3.51
CA ARG A 12 7.55 -8.18 2.88
C ARG A 12 7.26 -9.17 1.75
N PRO A 13 6.37 -10.14 1.93
CA PRO A 13 6.11 -11.18 0.92
C PRO A 13 5.37 -10.65 -0.30
N MET A 14 4.70 -9.49 -0.15
CA MET A 14 4.01 -8.78 -1.22
C MET A 14 4.56 -7.36 -1.31
N LYS A 15 4.80 -6.90 -2.54
CA LYS A 15 5.28 -5.55 -2.84
C LYS A 15 4.66 -5.08 -4.15
N ASP A 16 4.28 -3.80 -4.22
CA ASP A 16 3.73 -3.15 -5.41
C ASP A 16 2.54 -3.94 -6.01
N GLY A 17 1.67 -4.50 -5.14
CA GLY A 17 0.50 -5.28 -5.55
C GLY A 17 0.79 -6.70 -6.07
N VAL A 18 2.05 -7.15 -6.03
CA VAL A 18 2.45 -8.47 -6.52
C VAL A 18 3.11 -9.34 -5.44
N ILE A 19 3.09 -10.66 -5.65
CA ILE A 19 3.82 -11.59 -4.79
C ILE A 19 5.31 -11.50 -5.12
N ALA A 20 6.10 -11.03 -4.14
CA ALA A 20 7.55 -10.98 -4.24
C ALA A 20 8.20 -12.31 -3.79
N ASP A 21 7.58 -13.02 -2.84
CA ASP A 21 8.01 -14.33 -2.36
C ASP A 21 6.78 -15.25 -2.18
N PHE A 22 6.69 -16.25 -3.05
CA PHE A 22 5.57 -17.19 -3.08
C PHE A 22 5.49 -18.03 -1.80
N THR A 23 6.62 -18.56 -1.33
CA THR A 23 6.69 -19.45 -0.16
C THR A 23 6.29 -18.69 1.11
N VAL A 24 6.82 -17.48 1.29
CA VAL A 24 6.51 -16.65 2.46
C VAL A 24 5.05 -16.17 2.41
N THR A 25 4.51 -15.84 1.22
CA THR A 25 3.09 -15.47 1.05
C THR A 25 2.18 -16.64 1.44
N GLU A 26 2.47 -17.86 0.99
CA GLU A 26 1.70 -19.07 1.35
C GLU A 26 1.71 -19.30 2.86
N GLN A 27 2.87 -19.20 3.52
CA GLN A 27 2.98 -19.35 4.96
C GLN A 27 2.22 -18.26 5.73
N MET A 28 2.27 -17.02 5.25
CA MET A 28 1.51 -15.90 5.82
C MET A 28 0.01 -16.17 5.72
N LEU A 29 -0.49 -16.59 4.56
CA LEU A 29 -1.90 -16.94 4.35
C LEU A 29 -2.33 -18.11 5.25
N LYS A 30 -1.50 -19.16 5.38
CA LYS A 30 -1.75 -20.27 6.34
C LYS A 30 -1.95 -19.76 7.77
N GLN A 31 -1.09 -18.84 8.21
CA GLN A 31 -1.21 -18.28 9.56
C GLN A 31 -2.48 -17.42 9.73
N PHE A 32 -2.87 -16.65 8.71
CA PHE A 32 -4.11 -15.88 8.76
C PHE A 32 -5.34 -16.77 8.78
N ILE A 33 -5.41 -17.78 7.91
CA ILE A 33 -6.49 -18.77 7.90
C ILE A 33 -6.60 -19.45 9.26
N LYS A 34 -5.48 -19.90 9.84
CA LYS A 34 -5.44 -20.53 11.15
C LYS A 34 -5.95 -19.60 12.28
N LYS A 35 -5.58 -18.33 12.24
CA LYS A 35 -6.05 -17.33 13.23
C LYS A 35 -7.56 -17.07 13.14
N VAL A 36 -8.13 -17.09 11.93
CA VAL A 36 -9.56 -16.82 11.71
C VAL A 36 -10.43 -18.03 12.01
N LEU A 37 -9.96 -19.24 11.65
CA LEU A 37 -10.77 -20.45 11.80
C LEU A 37 -10.78 -21.05 13.20
N ASP A 38 -10.04 -20.47 14.13
CA ASP A 38 -9.88 -20.95 15.49
C ASP A 38 -9.59 -22.47 15.56
N SER A 39 -8.91 -22.95 16.58
CA SER A 39 -8.36 -24.31 16.68
C SER A 39 -9.43 -25.42 16.91
N ARG A 40 -10.45 -25.48 16.08
CA ARG A 40 -11.41 -26.59 16.09
C ARG A 40 -10.75 -27.83 15.53
N LEU A 41 -10.90 -28.96 16.20
CA LEU A 41 -10.41 -30.27 15.77
C LEU A 41 -10.85 -30.71 14.36
N PHE A 42 -11.93 -30.10 13.84
CA PHE A 42 -12.50 -30.31 12.51
C PHE A 42 -12.89 -28.97 11.88
N SER A 43 -11.91 -28.18 11.43
CA SER A 43 -12.21 -26.98 10.64
C SER A 43 -12.27 -27.34 9.17
N PRO A 44 -13.40 -27.11 8.48
CA PRO A 44 -13.49 -27.30 7.05
C PRO A 44 -12.57 -26.30 6.32
N SER A 45 -12.02 -26.71 5.18
CA SER A 45 -11.23 -25.80 4.34
C SER A 45 -12.08 -24.62 3.87
N PRO A 46 -11.68 -23.38 4.11
CA PRO A 46 -12.52 -22.20 3.82
C PRO A 46 -12.60 -21.90 2.33
N ARG A 47 -13.69 -21.25 1.92
CA ARG A 47 -13.73 -20.50 0.67
C ARG A 47 -13.18 -19.11 0.93
N ILE A 48 -12.30 -18.63 0.07
CA ILE A 48 -11.58 -17.36 0.24
C ILE A 48 -11.87 -16.44 -0.95
N ILE A 49 -12.10 -15.16 -0.66
CA ILE A 49 -12.12 -14.08 -1.64
C ILE A 49 -10.84 -13.27 -1.41
N ILE A 50 -10.12 -12.95 -2.50
CA ILE A 50 -8.89 -12.16 -2.46
C ILE A 50 -9.04 -11.00 -3.43
N CYS A 51 -8.77 -9.78 -2.94
CA CYS A 51 -8.68 -8.60 -3.79
C CYS A 51 -7.38 -8.62 -4.58
N VAL A 52 -7.44 -8.20 -5.83
CA VAL A 52 -6.31 -8.11 -6.74
C VAL A 52 -6.32 -6.77 -7.47
N PRO A 53 -5.16 -6.16 -7.74
CA PRO A 53 -5.08 -4.96 -8.57
C PRO A 53 -5.69 -5.19 -9.96
N CYS A 54 -6.34 -4.18 -10.52
CA CYS A 54 -6.89 -4.24 -11.89
C CYS A 54 -5.81 -4.56 -12.92
N GLY A 55 -4.61 -3.99 -12.74
CA GLY A 55 -3.44 -4.21 -13.61
C GLY A 55 -2.74 -5.56 -13.42
N SER A 56 -3.26 -6.48 -12.58
CA SER A 56 -2.65 -7.79 -12.35
C SER A 56 -2.66 -8.65 -13.61
N THR A 57 -1.52 -9.19 -13.97
CA THR A 57 -1.36 -10.15 -15.06
C THR A 57 -2.03 -11.49 -14.75
N GLN A 58 -2.31 -12.30 -15.76
CA GLN A 58 -2.84 -13.65 -15.56
C GLN A 58 -1.90 -14.55 -14.73
N VAL A 59 -0.59 -14.33 -14.88
CA VAL A 59 0.43 -15.06 -14.10
C VAL A 59 0.35 -14.70 -12.62
N GLU A 60 0.26 -13.41 -12.31
CA GLU A 60 0.11 -12.91 -10.93
C GLU A 60 -1.21 -13.40 -10.31
N ARG A 61 -2.33 -13.31 -11.03
CA ARG A 61 -3.65 -13.81 -10.58
C ARG A 61 -3.61 -15.33 -10.31
N ARG A 62 -2.91 -16.09 -11.15
CA ARG A 62 -2.71 -17.53 -10.95
C ARG A 62 -1.85 -17.81 -9.71
N ALA A 63 -0.74 -17.08 -9.53
CA ALA A 63 0.14 -17.23 -8.38
C ALA A 63 -0.59 -16.96 -7.06
N ILE A 64 -1.40 -15.91 -7.00
CA ILE A 64 -2.25 -15.59 -5.83
C ILE A 64 -3.22 -16.73 -5.52
N ARG A 65 -3.89 -17.25 -6.55
CA ARG A 65 -4.84 -18.37 -6.39
C ARG A 65 -4.15 -19.65 -5.89
N GLU A 66 -3.01 -19.99 -6.48
CA GLU A 66 -2.23 -21.17 -6.10
C GLU A 66 -1.67 -21.04 -4.67
N SER A 67 -1.19 -19.87 -4.26
CA SER A 67 -0.77 -19.60 -2.87
C SER A 67 -1.91 -19.83 -1.87
N ALA A 68 -3.09 -19.36 -2.18
CA ALA A 68 -4.25 -19.51 -1.29
C ALA A 68 -4.75 -20.95 -1.22
N LEU A 69 -4.75 -21.68 -2.33
CA LEU A 69 -5.05 -23.12 -2.35
C LEU A 69 -4.01 -23.92 -1.55
N GLY A 70 -2.71 -23.64 -1.75
CA GLY A 70 -1.61 -24.23 -0.98
C GLY A 70 -1.68 -23.91 0.52
N ALA A 71 -2.23 -22.76 0.87
CA ALA A 71 -2.50 -22.37 2.26
C ALA A 71 -3.67 -23.12 2.91
N GLY A 72 -4.48 -23.88 2.14
CA GLY A 72 -5.56 -24.72 2.64
C GLY A 72 -6.97 -24.24 2.28
N ALA A 73 -7.13 -23.27 1.37
CA ALA A 73 -8.43 -22.88 0.87
C ALA A 73 -9.07 -24.01 0.03
N SER A 74 -10.38 -24.23 0.18
CA SER A 74 -11.13 -25.17 -0.67
C SER A 74 -11.51 -24.56 -2.03
N LYS A 75 -11.70 -23.24 -2.07
CA LYS A 75 -12.01 -22.48 -3.28
C LYS A 75 -11.55 -21.04 -3.12
N VAL A 76 -11.02 -20.47 -4.21
CA VAL A 76 -10.52 -19.08 -4.25
C VAL A 76 -11.24 -18.31 -5.33
N TYR A 77 -11.78 -17.16 -4.95
CA TYR A 77 -12.37 -16.16 -5.83
C TYR A 77 -11.47 -14.94 -5.83
N LEU A 78 -11.27 -14.34 -6.99
CA LEU A 78 -10.55 -13.08 -7.13
C LEU A 78 -11.55 -11.98 -7.46
N ILE A 79 -11.42 -10.85 -6.82
CA ILE A 79 -12.19 -9.63 -7.05
C ILE A 79 -11.22 -8.46 -7.26
N GLU A 80 -11.53 -7.55 -8.16
CA GLU A 80 -10.73 -6.36 -8.38
C GLU A 80 -10.87 -5.37 -7.21
N GLU A 81 -9.76 -4.77 -6.79
CA GLU A 81 -9.71 -3.90 -5.61
C GLU A 81 -10.76 -2.77 -5.66
N PRO A 82 -10.92 -1.99 -6.76
CA PRO A 82 -11.94 -0.94 -6.80
C PRO A 82 -13.37 -1.47 -6.70
N MET A 83 -13.66 -2.66 -7.22
CA MET A 83 -14.98 -3.28 -7.08
C MET A 83 -15.25 -3.67 -5.62
N ALA A 84 -14.26 -4.24 -4.94
CA ALA A 84 -14.38 -4.58 -3.54
C ALA A 84 -14.55 -3.33 -2.65
N ALA A 85 -13.80 -2.27 -2.96
CA ALA A 85 -13.90 -0.99 -2.27
C ALA A 85 -15.28 -0.34 -2.48
N ALA A 86 -15.82 -0.37 -3.71
CA ALA A 86 -17.16 0.13 -4.02
C ALA A 86 -18.25 -0.60 -3.23
N ILE A 87 -18.16 -1.94 -3.15
CA ILE A 87 -19.08 -2.75 -2.35
C ILE A 87 -18.97 -2.38 -0.86
N GLY A 88 -17.74 -2.25 -0.36
CA GLY A 88 -17.49 -1.90 1.04
C GLY A 88 -17.95 -0.49 1.42
N ALA A 89 -17.95 0.44 0.47
CA ALA A 89 -18.44 1.80 0.63
C ALA A 89 -19.95 1.95 0.34
N ASP A 90 -20.64 0.83 0.07
CA ASP A 90 -22.08 0.80 -0.25
C ASP A 90 -22.46 1.71 -1.44
N LEU A 91 -21.60 1.76 -2.46
CA LEU A 91 -21.86 2.53 -3.66
C LEU A 91 -22.94 1.82 -4.52
N PRO A 92 -23.77 2.56 -5.27
CA PRO A 92 -24.84 2.00 -6.10
C PRO A 92 -24.27 1.34 -7.37
N ILE A 93 -23.47 0.29 -7.20
CA ILE A 93 -22.74 -0.38 -8.29
C ILE A 93 -23.67 -1.03 -9.33
N SER A 94 -24.90 -1.38 -8.95
CA SER A 94 -25.89 -2.01 -9.84
C SER A 94 -26.64 -1.01 -10.73
N ASP A 95 -26.54 0.28 -10.42
CA ASP A 95 -27.23 1.33 -11.15
C ASP A 95 -26.53 1.64 -12.47
N ALA A 96 -27.26 2.23 -13.41
CA ALA A 96 -26.72 2.70 -14.68
C ALA A 96 -25.85 3.96 -14.52
N THR A 97 -25.97 4.67 -13.40
CA THR A 97 -25.08 5.79 -13.05
C THR A 97 -23.71 5.28 -12.71
N GLY A 98 -22.66 5.92 -13.25
CA GLY A 98 -21.26 5.55 -12.94
C GLY A 98 -20.90 5.91 -11.50
N SER A 99 -20.31 4.95 -10.77
CA SER A 99 -19.65 5.19 -9.48
C SER A 99 -18.16 5.11 -9.67
N MET A 100 -17.41 6.12 -9.19
CA MET A 100 -15.95 6.15 -9.28
C MET A 100 -15.32 5.86 -7.93
N VAL A 101 -14.31 5.00 -7.94
CA VAL A 101 -13.45 4.71 -6.77
C VAL A 101 -12.01 5.01 -7.12
N VAL A 102 -11.31 5.65 -6.20
CA VAL A 102 -9.86 5.81 -6.21
C VAL A 102 -9.33 5.16 -4.93
N ASP A 103 -8.70 4.01 -5.07
CA ASP A 103 -8.14 3.25 -3.95
C ASP A 103 -6.62 3.46 -3.90
N ILE A 104 -6.15 4.19 -2.90
CA ILE A 104 -4.72 4.52 -2.72
C ILE A 104 -4.15 3.64 -1.63
N GLY A 105 -3.51 2.55 -2.03
CA GLY A 105 -2.84 1.62 -1.14
C GLY A 105 -1.42 2.04 -0.74
N GLY A 106 -0.67 1.09 -0.18
CA GLY A 106 0.75 1.27 0.12
C GLY A 106 1.62 1.24 -1.14
N GLY A 107 1.41 0.24 -2.01
CA GLY A 107 2.22 0.00 -3.20
C GLY A 107 1.59 0.41 -4.52
N THR A 108 0.24 0.44 -4.59
CA THR A 108 -0.53 0.73 -5.80
C THR A 108 -1.61 1.76 -5.54
N THR A 109 -2.06 2.42 -6.61
CA THR A 109 -3.31 3.17 -6.65
C THR A 109 -4.15 2.60 -7.78
N GLU A 110 -5.39 2.26 -7.46
CA GLU A 110 -6.37 1.71 -8.39
C GLU A 110 -7.49 2.73 -8.62
N VAL A 111 -7.82 2.97 -9.88
CA VAL A 111 -8.97 3.81 -10.26
C VAL A 111 -9.99 2.92 -10.97
N GLY A 112 -11.24 2.97 -10.54
CA GLY A 112 -12.30 2.20 -11.15
C GLY A 112 -13.57 3.02 -11.33
N VAL A 113 -14.20 2.92 -12.50
CA VAL A 113 -15.58 3.40 -12.74
C VAL A 113 -16.46 2.18 -12.93
N ILE A 114 -17.52 2.09 -12.14
CA ILE A 114 -18.41 0.94 -12.06
C ILE A 114 -19.81 1.37 -12.45
N SER A 115 -20.47 0.59 -13.30
CA SER A 115 -21.86 0.79 -13.70
C SER A 115 -22.49 -0.56 -14.04
N LEU A 116 -23.76 -0.76 -13.70
CA LEU A 116 -24.52 -2.00 -14.00
C LEU A 116 -23.82 -3.28 -13.51
N GLY A 117 -23.14 -3.20 -12.36
CA GLY A 117 -22.42 -4.33 -11.76
C GLY A 117 -21.12 -4.71 -12.45
N GLY A 118 -20.65 -3.92 -13.42
CA GLY A 118 -19.42 -4.13 -14.17
C GLY A 118 -18.42 -2.99 -14.08
N MET A 119 -17.13 -3.31 -14.26
CA MET A 119 -16.07 -2.32 -14.40
C MET A 119 -16.11 -1.72 -15.80
N VAL A 120 -16.42 -0.42 -15.91
CA VAL A 120 -16.48 0.31 -17.21
C VAL A 120 -15.14 0.90 -17.58
N TYR A 121 -14.39 1.35 -16.57
CA TYR A 121 -13.03 1.85 -16.71
C TYR A 121 -12.21 1.34 -15.54
N SER A 122 -10.95 1.02 -15.78
CA SER A 122 -9.99 0.71 -14.74
C SER A 122 -8.60 1.22 -15.10
N GLY A 123 -7.94 1.86 -14.14
CA GLY A 123 -6.54 2.28 -14.21
C GLY A 123 -5.80 1.76 -12.98
N SER A 124 -4.52 1.45 -13.16
CA SER A 124 -3.65 0.98 -12.08
C SER A 124 -2.27 1.59 -12.24
N VAL A 125 -1.76 2.19 -11.18
CA VAL A 125 -0.38 2.70 -11.12
C VAL A 125 0.34 2.15 -9.89
N ARG A 126 1.62 1.83 -10.04
CA ARG A 126 2.49 1.34 -8.95
C ARG A 126 3.05 2.50 -8.13
N VAL A 127 2.15 3.36 -7.67
CA VAL A 127 2.42 4.50 -6.80
C VAL A 127 1.40 4.49 -5.68
N GLY A 128 1.87 4.61 -4.45
CA GLY A 128 1.04 4.66 -3.24
C GLY A 128 1.84 5.19 -2.07
N GLY A 129 1.43 4.88 -0.86
CA GLY A 129 2.02 5.39 0.38
C GLY A 129 3.51 5.15 0.52
N ASP A 130 4.02 4.01 0.05
CA ASP A 130 5.46 3.67 0.10
C ASP A 130 6.28 4.60 -0.81
N LYS A 131 5.74 5.00 -1.98
CA LYS A 131 6.40 5.96 -2.87
C LYS A 131 6.41 7.37 -2.30
N PHE A 132 5.38 7.75 -1.56
CA PHE A 132 5.36 9.02 -0.83
C PHE A 132 6.43 9.04 0.26
N ASP A 133 6.57 7.96 1.03
CA ASP A 133 7.59 7.86 2.07
C ASP A 133 9.00 7.89 1.47
N GLU A 134 9.23 7.17 0.37
CA GLU A 134 10.49 7.19 -0.39
C GLU A 134 10.82 8.62 -0.91
N ALA A 135 9.84 9.35 -1.43
CA ALA A 135 10.01 10.71 -1.91
C ALA A 135 10.42 11.66 -0.78
N ILE A 136 9.82 11.54 0.41
CA ILE A 136 10.17 12.32 1.59
C ILE A 136 11.60 11.99 2.06
N VAL A 137 11.97 10.70 2.15
CA VAL A 137 13.34 10.28 2.51
C VAL A 137 14.36 10.91 1.55
N ASN A 138 14.08 10.83 0.24
CA ASN A 138 14.97 11.38 -0.79
C ASN A 138 15.05 12.90 -0.76
N TYR A 139 13.95 13.59 -0.49
CA TYR A 139 13.92 15.05 -0.34
C TYR A 139 14.78 15.50 0.84
N ILE A 140 14.58 14.90 2.00
CA ILE A 140 15.33 15.21 3.23
C ILE A 140 16.82 14.90 3.05
N ARG A 141 17.13 13.78 2.39
CA ARG A 141 18.53 13.44 2.09
C ARG A 141 19.21 14.48 1.20
N ARG A 142 18.51 14.98 0.17
CA ARG A 142 19.08 15.95 -0.79
C ARG A 142 19.18 17.35 -0.21
N ASN A 143 18.14 17.81 0.47
CA ASN A 143 18.05 19.22 0.88
C ASN A 143 18.64 19.49 2.26
N TYR A 144 18.62 18.49 3.15
CA TYR A 144 19.11 18.61 4.53
C TYR A 144 20.41 17.84 4.81
N GLY A 145 20.85 16.98 3.88
CA GLY A 145 21.98 16.08 4.14
C GLY A 145 21.73 15.11 5.29
N MET A 146 20.44 14.78 5.54
CA MET A 146 20.02 13.96 6.67
C MET A 146 19.45 12.63 6.18
N LEU A 147 19.73 11.56 6.91
CA LEU A 147 19.13 10.24 6.68
C LEU A 147 18.07 9.99 7.73
N ILE A 148 16.86 9.70 7.27
CA ILE A 148 15.72 9.24 8.07
C ILE A 148 15.27 7.86 7.61
N GLY A 149 14.57 7.12 8.48
CA GLY A 149 13.95 5.84 8.12
C GLY A 149 12.54 6.01 7.56
N GLU A 150 12.03 4.96 6.89
CA GLU A 150 10.67 4.90 6.33
C GLU A 150 9.60 5.25 7.36
N THR A 151 9.69 4.72 8.58
CA THR A 151 8.72 5.03 9.66
C THR A 151 8.69 6.52 10.02
N THR A 152 9.85 7.19 9.97
CA THR A 152 9.93 8.64 10.23
C THR A 152 9.29 9.40 9.07
N ALA A 153 9.54 9.01 7.82
CA ALA A 153 8.93 9.61 6.65
C ALA A 153 7.40 9.44 6.66
N GLU A 154 6.91 8.25 6.99
CA GLU A 154 5.47 8.00 7.17
C GLU A 154 4.86 8.89 8.27
N THR A 155 5.57 9.08 9.37
CA THR A 155 5.12 9.99 10.45
C THR A 155 5.04 11.43 9.96
N ILE A 156 6.04 11.93 9.24
CA ILE A 156 6.05 13.27 8.63
C ILE A 156 4.86 13.41 7.68
N LYS A 157 4.69 12.45 6.76
CA LYS A 157 3.57 12.41 5.81
C LYS A 157 2.21 12.54 6.51
N LYS A 158 1.98 11.74 7.56
CA LYS A 158 0.71 11.72 8.30
C LYS A 158 0.48 12.98 9.13
N THR A 159 1.55 13.62 9.62
CA THR A 159 1.46 14.76 10.55
C THR A 159 1.31 16.08 9.81
N ILE A 160 2.15 16.35 8.81
CA ILE A 160 2.22 17.62 8.10
C ILE A 160 2.09 17.51 6.58
N GLY A 161 1.99 16.28 6.02
CA GLY A 161 1.83 16.07 4.59
C GLY A 161 0.54 16.70 4.05
N SER A 162 0.62 17.19 2.82
CA SER A 162 -0.51 17.71 2.07
C SER A 162 -0.35 17.39 0.60
N ALA A 163 -1.47 17.17 -0.10
CA ALA A 163 -1.50 17.00 -1.56
C ALA A 163 -1.81 18.30 -2.30
N PHE A 164 -2.12 19.37 -1.56
CA PHE A 164 -2.48 20.67 -2.12
C PHE A 164 -1.95 21.80 -1.21
N PRO A 165 -1.57 22.96 -1.75
CA PRO A 165 -1.15 24.11 -0.95
C PRO A 165 -2.24 24.52 0.05
N GLY A 166 -1.92 24.45 1.34
CA GLY A 166 -2.80 24.88 2.41
C GLY A 166 -2.65 26.37 2.72
N SER A 167 -3.65 26.94 3.40
CA SER A 167 -3.59 28.31 3.90
C SER A 167 -2.67 28.47 5.12
N GLU A 168 -2.38 27.37 5.81
CA GLU A 168 -1.56 27.34 7.02
C GLU A 168 -0.37 26.42 6.84
N VAL A 169 0.84 26.97 7.05
CA VAL A 169 2.08 26.20 7.02
C VAL A 169 2.26 25.51 8.38
N ARG A 170 2.36 24.19 8.35
CA ARG A 170 2.67 23.36 9.53
C ARG A 170 4.15 23.00 9.53
N GLU A 171 4.73 22.96 10.70
CA GLU A 171 6.13 22.59 10.90
C GLU A 171 6.24 21.38 11.85
N MET A 172 7.30 20.60 11.67
CA MET A 172 7.59 19.44 12.49
C MET A 172 9.10 19.31 12.72
N GLU A 173 9.49 19.17 14.00
CA GLU A 173 10.87 18.79 14.34
C GLU A 173 11.09 17.31 14.09
N VAL A 174 12.13 16.98 13.37
CA VAL A 174 12.51 15.62 12.96
C VAL A 174 13.93 15.31 13.40
N LYS A 175 14.16 14.08 13.84
CA LYS A 175 15.51 13.57 14.15
C LYS A 175 15.98 12.64 13.03
N GLY A 176 17.20 12.88 12.54
CA GLY A 176 17.85 12.06 11.54
C GLY A 176 19.34 11.95 11.79
N ARG A 177 20.01 11.11 11.01
CA ARG A 177 21.47 11.00 11.04
C ARG A 177 22.06 11.97 10.03
N ASN A 178 22.88 12.91 10.49
CA ASN A 178 23.64 13.79 9.61
C ASN A 178 24.65 12.97 8.80
N LEU A 179 24.61 13.08 7.48
CA LEU A 179 25.44 12.26 6.59
C LEU A 179 26.91 12.68 6.58
N ALA A 180 27.20 13.96 6.84
CA ALA A 180 28.59 14.47 6.90
C ALA A 180 29.26 14.12 8.22
N GLU A 181 28.54 14.27 9.35
CA GLU A 181 29.08 14.08 10.69
C GLU A 181 28.86 12.66 11.23
N GLY A 182 27.91 11.90 10.67
CA GLY A 182 27.59 10.55 11.10
C GLY A 182 26.79 10.45 12.41
N ILE A 183 26.43 11.58 13.03
CA ILE A 183 25.74 11.67 14.33
C ILE A 183 24.27 12.06 14.17
N PRO A 184 23.40 11.73 15.15
CA PRO A 184 22.02 12.22 15.17
C PRO A 184 21.93 13.73 15.32
N ARG A 185 21.07 14.37 14.55
CA ARG A 185 20.74 15.81 14.62
C ARG A 185 19.24 16.00 14.49
N SER A 186 18.71 17.06 15.10
CA SER A 186 17.36 17.56 14.88
C SER A 186 17.35 18.64 13.79
N PHE A 187 16.27 18.71 13.04
CA PHE A 187 15.99 19.72 12.03
C PHE A 187 14.48 19.91 11.90
N THR A 188 14.04 21.04 11.38
CA THR A 188 12.61 21.32 11.18
C THR A 188 12.28 21.24 9.70
N VAL A 189 11.13 20.62 9.38
CA VAL A 189 10.58 20.54 8.03
C VAL A 189 9.18 21.15 8.03
N SER A 190 8.79 21.79 6.92
CA SER A 190 7.49 22.39 6.73
C SER A 190 6.59 21.59 5.80
N SER A 191 5.26 21.80 5.91
CA SER A 191 4.29 21.17 5.02
C SER A 191 4.46 21.55 3.55
N ASN A 192 5.00 22.74 3.25
CA ASN A 192 5.29 23.16 1.87
C ASN A 192 6.43 22.34 1.26
N GLU A 193 7.47 22.07 2.02
CA GLU A 193 8.59 21.22 1.58
C GLU A 193 8.16 19.77 1.36
N ILE A 194 7.25 19.29 2.21
CA ILE A 194 6.70 17.94 2.03
C ILE A 194 5.79 17.88 0.80
N LEU A 195 4.99 18.92 0.52
CA LEU A 195 4.21 19.01 -0.71
C LEU A 195 5.11 19.00 -1.95
N GLU A 196 6.22 19.76 -1.92
CA GLU A 196 7.22 19.72 -3.00
C GLU A 196 7.78 18.30 -3.21
N ALA A 197 8.15 17.62 -2.12
CA ALA A 197 8.64 16.25 -2.17
C ALA A 197 7.62 15.27 -2.80
N LEU A 198 6.33 15.49 -2.54
CA LEU A 198 5.25 14.61 -2.99
C LEU A 198 4.72 14.92 -4.40
N THR A 199 5.19 15.98 -5.05
CA THR A 199 4.65 16.44 -6.34
C THR A 199 4.67 15.36 -7.42
N ASP A 200 5.80 14.67 -7.60
CA ASP A 200 5.94 13.65 -8.65
C ASP A 200 5.02 12.43 -8.42
N PRO A 201 5.00 11.80 -7.24
CA PRO A 201 4.09 10.68 -7.01
C PRO A 201 2.61 11.10 -7.02
N LEU A 202 2.25 12.31 -6.59
CA LEU A 202 0.89 12.84 -6.71
C LEU A 202 0.46 12.99 -8.17
N ASN A 203 1.31 13.58 -9.01
CA ASN A 203 1.05 13.72 -10.45
C ASN A 203 0.88 12.36 -11.14
N SER A 204 1.62 11.35 -10.70
CA SER A 204 1.47 9.98 -11.23
C SER A 204 0.09 9.39 -10.94
N ILE A 205 -0.48 9.69 -9.76
CA ILE A 205 -1.85 9.24 -9.41
C ILE A 205 -2.89 10.03 -10.19
N VAL A 206 -2.73 11.35 -10.31
CA VAL A 206 -3.71 12.20 -11.04
C VAL A 206 -3.76 11.86 -12.53
N SER A 207 -2.68 11.31 -13.07
CA SER A 207 -2.58 10.93 -14.49
C SER A 207 -3.08 9.51 -14.79
N ALA A 208 -3.47 8.75 -13.78
CA ALA A 208 -4.00 7.40 -13.93
C ALA A 208 -5.46 7.42 -14.35
#